data_1aa74eb9af8aa9b32b62cae74c85d970
#
_entry.id   1aa74eb9af8aa9b32b62cae74c85d970
#
_cell.length_a   1.000
_cell.length_b   1.000
_cell.length_c   1.000
_cell.angle_alpha   90.00
_cell.angle_beta   90.00
_cell.angle_gamma   90.00
#
_symmetry.space_group_name_H-M   'P 1'
#
loop_
_entity.id
_entity.type
_entity.pdbx_description
1 polymer ?
#
loop_
_entity_poly.entity_id
_entity_poly.type
_entity_poly.pdbx_seq_one_letter_code
_entity_poly.pdbx_strand_id
1 'polypeptide(L)'
;LKPYEVHQLMLEKAIEKTGIKFDALVVDEGQDINKSQWDSILMILKDPFKSPVYIFHDNNQKIYHKSKLDLPDFPKYPHLLDKNYRNTKYIFNIQKSYYEGDTMTSIGPEGESVRYVVFNDLRDTEKKIIKSINKYVINEAIPKKEIAILTGNKRGVATTLLGNYYIKHKNPILTNFTFVKAEENHKDAIVLDSIKRFKGLERDVVILFDLEDALDNPEEMYTGLSRPKL
;
A
#
# COMPACT_ATOMS: atom_id res chain seq x y z
N LEU A 1 6.51 25.81 -6.60
CA LEU A 1 5.62 24.77 -7.09
C LEU A 1 5.72 23.54 -6.19
N LYS A 2 4.60 22.92 -5.86
CA LYS A 2 4.61 21.63 -5.17
C LYS A 2 5.05 20.52 -6.14
N PRO A 3 5.64 19.41 -5.68
CA PRO A 3 6.16 18.36 -6.58
C PRO A 3 5.14 17.88 -7.62
N TYR A 4 3.87 17.74 -7.24
CA TYR A 4 2.81 17.28 -8.15
C TYR A 4 2.47 18.32 -9.24
N GLU A 5 2.59 19.63 -8.96
CA GLU A 5 2.40 20.71 -9.95
C GLU A 5 3.51 20.68 -11.00
N VAL A 6 4.73 20.33 -10.58
CA VAL A 6 5.85 20.17 -11.51
C VAL A 6 5.62 19.00 -12.45
N HIS A 7 5.19 17.85 -11.93
CA HIS A 7 4.90 16.67 -12.73
C HIS A 7 3.77 16.91 -13.74
N GLN A 8 2.71 17.61 -13.31
CA GLN A 8 1.61 17.99 -14.18
C GLN A 8 2.11 18.86 -15.34
N LEU A 9 2.85 19.92 -15.05
CA LEU A 9 3.41 20.82 -16.08
C LEU A 9 4.35 20.08 -17.04
N MET A 10 5.15 19.13 -16.53
CA MET A 10 6.03 18.31 -17.36
C MET A 10 5.24 17.40 -18.30
N LEU A 11 4.14 16.80 -17.82
CA LEU A 11 3.25 15.99 -18.65
C LEU A 11 2.61 16.82 -19.77
N GLU A 12 2.04 17.96 -19.45
CA GLU A 12 1.44 18.88 -20.42
C GLU A 12 2.44 19.30 -21.51
N LYS A 13 3.63 19.71 -21.13
CA LYS A 13 4.71 20.06 -22.09
C LYS A 13 5.17 18.86 -22.94
N ALA A 14 5.21 17.66 -22.36
CA ALA A 14 5.57 16.48 -23.10
C ALA A 14 4.52 16.13 -24.17
N ILE A 15 3.24 16.25 -23.83
CA ILE A 15 2.12 16.05 -24.76
C ILE A 15 2.17 17.07 -25.89
N GLU A 16 2.34 18.35 -25.58
CA GLU A 16 2.45 19.42 -26.58
C GLU A 16 3.62 19.19 -27.53
N LYS A 17 4.79 18.83 -26.99
CA LYS A 17 6.02 18.60 -27.77
C LYS A 17 5.96 17.39 -28.66
N THR A 18 5.36 16.29 -28.20
CA THR A 18 5.37 15.00 -28.93
C THR A 18 4.16 14.86 -29.84
N GLY A 19 3.05 15.52 -29.56
CA GLY A 19 1.78 15.36 -30.27
C GLY A 19 1.17 13.96 -30.13
N ILE A 20 1.71 13.12 -29.22
CA ILE A 20 1.24 11.73 -29.05
C ILE A 20 -0.15 11.74 -28.41
N LYS A 21 -1.08 11.01 -29.05
CA LYS A 21 -2.44 10.81 -28.60
C LYS A 21 -2.80 9.33 -28.61
N PHE A 22 -3.64 8.93 -27.66
CA PHE A 22 -4.05 7.55 -27.47
C PHE A 22 -5.55 7.38 -27.75
N ASP A 23 -5.93 6.17 -28.17
CA ASP A 23 -7.31 5.83 -28.48
C ASP A 23 -8.16 5.53 -27.23
N ALA A 24 -7.50 5.06 -26.17
CA ALA A 24 -8.13 4.71 -24.90
C ALA A 24 -7.19 4.99 -23.71
N LEU A 25 -7.77 5.10 -22.53
CA LEU A 25 -7.05 5.31 -21.27
C LEU A 25 -7.49 4.26 -20.24
N VAL A 26 -6.53 3.64 -19.59
CA VAL A 26 -6.76 2.78 -18.41
C VAL A 26 -5.97 3.37 -17.24
N VAL A 27 -6.66 3.64 -16.15
CA VAL A 27 -6.07 4.25 -14.95
C VAL A 27 -6.29 3.31 -13.76
N ASP A 28 -5.22 2.94 -13.10
CA ASP A 28 -5.25 2.25 -11.81
C ASP A 28 -5.06 3.24 -10.67
N GLU A 29 -5.56 2.91 -9.47
CA GLU A 29 -5.49 3.76 -8.27
C GLU A 29 -6.09 5.17 -8.49
N GLY A 30 -7.16 5.26 -9.26
CA GLY A 30 -7.78 6.54 -9.64
C GLY A 30 -8.20 7.45 -8.48
N GLN A 31 -8.37 6.89 -7.26
CA GLN A 31 -8.66 7.66 -6.04
C GLN A 31 -7.49 8.56 -5.59
N ASP A 32 -6.29 8.32 -6.07
CA ASP A 32 -5.11 9.14 -5.73
C ASP A 32 -4.90 10.34 -6.67
N ILE A 33 -5.70 10.43 -7.74
CA ILE A 33 -5.61 11.49 -8.74
C ILE A 33 -6.57 12.62 -8.37
N ASN A 34 -6.07 13.83 -8.27
CA ASN A 34 -6.90 15.01 -8.05
C ASN A 34 -7.46 15.59 -9.37
N LYS A 35 -8.43 16.51 -9.27
CA LYS A 35 -9.11 17.09 -10.42
C LYS A 35 -8.15 17.68 -11.46
N SER A 36 -7.18 18.49 -11.05
CA SER A 36 -6.26 19.13 -11.99
C SER A 36 -5.35 18.13 -12.71
N GLN A 37 -4.98 17.04 -12.06
CA GLN A 37 -4.24 15.95 -12.68
C GLN A 37 -5.10 15.18 -13.69
N TRP A 38 -6.39 14.99 -13.41
CA TRP A 38 -7.32 14.40 -14.37
C TRP A 38 -7.42 15.22 -15.66
N ASP A 39 -7.53 16.54 -15.54
CA ASP A 39 -7.59 17.43 -16.71
C ASP A 39 -6.36 17.23 -17.61
N SER A 40 -5.15 17.15 -17.04
CA SER A 40 -3.92 16.91 -17.80
C SER A 40 -3.84 15.50 -18.38
N ILE A 41 -4.26 14.48 -17.62
CA ILE A 41 -4.24 13.07 -18.09
C ILE A 41 -5.19 12.89 -19.28
N LEU A 42 -6.38 13.47 -19.23
CA LEU A 42 -7.35 13.37 -20.33
C LEU A 42 -6.86 14.04 -21.62
N MET A 43 -5.94 15.00 -21.55
CA MET A 43 -5.33 15.61 -22.73
C MET A 43 -4.53 14.64 -23.60
N ILE A 44 -4.12 13.47 -23.09
CA ILE A 44 -3.42 12.44 -23.91
C ILE A 44 -4.34 11.70 -24.87
N LEU A 45 -5.65 11.81 -24.70
CA LEU A 45 -6.61 11.13 -25.56
C LEU A 45 -6.80 11.87 -26.90
N LYS A 46 -7.04 11.11 -27.97
CA LYS A 46 -7.40 11.68 -29.27
C LYS A 46 -8.68 12.50 -29.20
N ASP A 47 -9.67 11.99 -28.49
CA ASP A 47 -10.93 12.69 -28.19
C ASP A 47 -11.27 12.46 -26.70
N PRO A 48 -11.06 13.46 -25.83
CA PRO A 48 -11.34 13.35 -24.40
C PRO A 48 -12.79 13.02 -24.04
N PHE A 49 -13.75 13.26 -24.96
CA PHE A 49 -15.18 13.03 -24.74
C PHE A 49 -15.70 11.71 -25.29
N LYS A 50 -14.99 11.10 -26.25
CA LYS A 50 -15.42 9.87 -26.94
C LYS A 50 -14.50 8.69 -26.73
N SER A 51 -13.22 8.93 -26.45
CA SER A 51 -12.27 7.86 -26.20
C SER A 51 -12.64 7.07 -24.95
N PRO A 52 -12.57 5.74 -24.97
CA PRO A 52 -12.85 4.93 -23.78
C PRO A 52 -11.89 5.23 -22.64
N VAL A 53 -12.43 5.40 -21.43
CA VAL A 53 -11.67 5.59 -20.20
C VAL A 53 -12.13 4.58 -19.16
N TYR A 54 -11.20 3.77 -18.67
CA TYR A 54 -11.42 2.80 -17.60
C TYR A 54 -10.66 3.23 -16.36
N ILE A 55 -11.35 3.39 -15.24
CA ILE A 55 -10.75 3.85 -13.97
C ILE A 55 -11.00 2.78 -12.91
N PHE A 56 -9.91 2.18 -12.44
CA PHE A 56 -9.93 1.31 -11.27
C PHE A 56 -9.63 2.16 -10.04
N HIS A 57 -10.47 2.07 -9.02
CA HIS A 57 -10.27 2.82 -7.79
C HIS A 57 -10.82 2.06 -6.57
N ASP A 58 -10.22 2.29 -5.41
CA ASP A 58 -10.70 1.80 -4.12
C ASP A 58 -10.71 2.96 -3.11
N ASN A 59 -11.89 3.39 -2.72
CA ASN A 59 -12.05 4.50 -1.77
C ASN A 59 -11.48 4.17 -0.39
N ASN A 60 -11.46 2.90 -0.01
CA ASN A 60 -10.89 2.43 1.26
C ASN A 60 -9.35 2.45 1.28
N GLN A 61 -8.70 2.69 0.14
CA GLN A 61 -7.26 2.86 0.02
C GLN A 61 -6.84 4.32 -0.23
N LYS A 62 -7.72 5.29 0.05
CA LYS A 62 -7.47 6.72 -0.16
C LYS A 62 -6.69 7.34 1.01
N ILE A 63 -5.42 6.98 1.16
CA ILE A 63 -4.57 7.38 2.29
C ILE A 63 -3.80 8.68 2.08
N TYR A 64 -3.70 9.20 0.86
CA TYR A 64 -2.93 10.40 0.54
C TYR A 64 -3.75 11.69 0.58
N HIS A 65 -5.03 11.62 0.24
CA HIS A 65 -5.90 12.79 0.17
C HIS A 65 -7.21 12.55 0.91
N LYS A 66 -7.51 13.38 1.91
CA LYS A 66 -8.79 13.35 2.64
C LYS A 66 -9.94 14.02 1.88
N SER A 67 -9.68 14.51 0.65
CA SER A 67 -10.71 15.14 -0.18
C SER A 67 -11.69 14.10 -0.74
N LYS A 68 -12.86 14.56 -1.17
CA LYS A 68 -13.84 13.75 -1.90
C LYS A 68 -13.20 13.10 -3.14
N LEU A 69 -13.69 11.96 -3.58
CA LEU A 69 -13.24 11.31 -4.82
C LEU A 69 -13.49 12.24 -6.01
N ASP A 70 -12.42 12.66 -6.66
CA ASP A 70 -12.44 13.61 -7.78
C ASP A 70 -12.36 12.88 -9.11
N LEU A 71 -13.36 12.06 -9.47
CA LEU A 71 -13.41 11.44 -10.79
C LEU A 71 -13.86 12.45 -11.85
N PRO A 72 -13.40 12.32 -13.11
CA PRO A 72 -13.84 13.14 -14.22
C PRO A 72 -15.35 13.14 -14.38
N ASP A 73 -15.91 14.25 -14.85
CA ASP A 73 -17.33 14.41 -15.07
C ASP A 73 -17.75 13.95 -16.48
N PHE A 74 -17.87 12.64 -16.66
CA PHE A 74 -18.43 11.99 -17.84
C PHE A 74 -19.34 10.82 -17.44
N PRO A 75 -20.14 10.27 -18.36
CA PRO A 75 -21.02 9.16 -18.05
C PRO A 75 -20.28 8.01 -17.37
N LYS A 76 -20.77 7.57 -16.22
CA LYS A 76 -20.14 6.55 -15.39
C LYS A 76 -20.99 5.29 -15.39
N TYR A 77 -20.38 4.19 -15.75
CA TYR A 77 -20.97 2.87 -15.66
C TYR A 77 -20.18 2.07 -14.61
N PRO A 78 -20.47 2.24 -13.30
CA PRO A 78 -19.72 1.59 -12.25
C PRO A 78 -19.92 0.08 -12.31
N HIS A 79 -18.83 -0.65 -12.23
CA HIS A 79 -18.82 -2.09 -12.05
C HIS A 79 -18.14 -2.40 -10.72
N LEU A 80 -18.90 -3.00 -9.80
CA LEU A 80 -18.39 -3.31 -8.47
C LEU A 80 -17.61 -4.63 -8.52
N LEU A 81 -16.36 -4.59 -8.02
CA LEU A 81 -15.56 -5.78 -7.76
C LEU A 81 -15.73 -6.16 -6.29
N ASP A 82 -16.70 -7.02 -6.01
CA ASP A 82 -17.18 -7.39 -4.67
C ASP A 82 -16.51 -8.64 -4.09
N LYS A 83 -15.54 -9.23 -4.81
CA LYS A 83 -14.88 -10.47 -4.41
C LYS A 83 -13.41 -10.27 -4.12
N ASN A 84 -13.00 -10.61 -2.90
CA ASN A 84 -11.59 -10.62 -2.51
C ASN A 84 -10.98 -12.00 -2.78
N TYR A 85 -10.04 -12.06 -3.72
CA TYR A 85 -9.29 -13.24 -4.12
C TYR A 85 -7.89 -13.30 -3.51
N ARG A 86 -7.39 -12.17 -3.03
CA ARG A 86 -5.99 -12.00 -2.61
C ARG A 86 -5.73 -12.55 -1.22
N ASN A 87 -6.53 -12.11 -0.28
CA ASN A 87 -6.30 -12.40 1.13
C ASN A 87 -6.90 -13.73 1.54
N THR A 88 -6.29 -14.39 2.53
CA THR A 88 -6.94 -15.52 3.21
C THR A 88 -8.21 -15.05 3.93
N LYS A 89 -9.11 -15.98 4.24
CA LYS A 89 -10.37 -15.66 4.95
C LYS A 89 -10.14 -14.98 6.30
N TYR A 90 -9.11 -15.40 7.04
CA TYR A 90 -8.79 -14.81 8.34
C TYR A 90 -8.32 -13.34 8.19
N ILE A 91 -7.47 -13.06 7.23
CA ILE A 91 -7.02 -11.68 6.95
C ILE A 91 -8.20 -10.83 6.48
N PHE A 92 -8.99 -11.35 5.54
CA PHE A 92 -10.17 -10.66 5.02
C PHE A 92 -11.18 -10.29 6.13
N ASN A 93 -11.43 -11.19 7.09
CA ASN A 93 -12.37 -10.92 8.18
C ASN A 93 -11.94 -9.75 9.06
N ILE A 94 -10.63 -9.58 9.27
CA ILE A 94 -10.11 -8.42 10.02
C ILE A 94 -10.14 -7.16 9.14
N GLN A 95 -9.70 -7.27 7.90
CA GLN A 95 -9.71 -6.16 6.93
C GLN A 95 -11.12 -5.58 6.76
N LYS A 96 -12.14 -6.44 6.70
CA LYS A 96 -13.54 -6.05 6.55
C LYS A 96 -14.03 -5.12 7.65
N SER A 97 -13.45 -5.15 8.86
CA SER A 97 -13.81 -4.25 9.96
C SER A 97 -13.45 -2.78 9.68
N TYR A 98 -12.56 -2.55 8.72
CA TYR A 98 -12.10 -1.22 8.29
C TYR A 98 -12.62 -0.85 6.89
N TYR A 99 -13.48 -1.69 6.31
CA TYR A 99 -14.04 -1.46 4.98
C TYR A 99 -15.36 -0.67 5.07
N GLU A 100 -15.43 0.41 4.31
CA GLU A 100 -16.66 1.19 4.12
C GLU A 100 -17.16 1.01 2.69
N GLY A 101 -18.35 0.47 2.51
CA GLY A 101 -18.97 0.27 1.20
C GLY A 101 -19.92 -0.92 1.16
N ASP A 102 -20.25 -1.34 -0.06
CA ASP A 102 -21.14 -2.48 -0.31
C ASP A 102 -20.51 -3.80 0.17
N THR A 103 -21.35 -4.82 0.30
CA THR A 103 -20.93 -6.12 0.82
C THR A 103 -19.85 -6.74 -0.05
N MET A 104 -18.67 -6.96 0.53
CA MET A 104 -17.56 -7.69 -0.09
C MET A 104 -17.53 -9.12 0.45
N THR A 105 -17.18 -10.08 -0.39
CA THR A 105 -17.07 -11.50 -0.05
C THR A 105 -15.64 -12.00 -0.27
N SER A 106 -15.17 -12.91 0.60
CA SER A 106 -13.90 -13.60 0.40
C SER A 106 -14.12 -14.91 -0.35
N ILE A 107 -13.34 -15.10 -1.38
CA ILE A 107 -13.20 -16.39 -2.10
C ILE A 107 -11.74 -16.88 -2.08
N GLY A 108 -10.90 -16.23 -1.29
CA GLY A 108 -9.55 -16.67 -1.01
C GLY A 108 -9.52 -17.97 -0.18
N PRO A 109 -8.33 -18.58 -0.03
CA PRO A 109 -8.14 -19.76 0.81
C PRO A 109 -8.40 -19.46 2.28
N GLU A 110 -8.55 -20.49 3.10
CA GLU A 110 -8.74 -20.31 4.54
C GLU A 110 -7.53 -19.66 5.19
N GLY A 111 -6.35 -20.20 4.93
CA GLY A 111 -5.08 -19.71 5.44
C GLY A 111 -4.87 -19.94 6.94
N GLU A 112 -3.84 -19.32 7.50
CA GLU A 112 -3.59 -19.32 8.94
C GLU A 112 -4.29 -18.15 9.63
N SER A 113 -4.59 -18.34 10.93
CA SER A 113 -5.15 -17.26 11.76
C SER A 113 -4.16 -16.10 11.94
N VAL A 114 -4.66 -14.88 11.91
CA VAL A 114 -3.84 -13.70 12.17
C VAL A 114 -3.36 -13.72 13.61
N ARG A 115 -2.08 -13.48 13.83
CA ARG A 115 -1.44 -13.51 15.15
C ARG A 115 -1.37 -12.12 15.74
N TYR A 116 -1.91 -11.97 16.93
CA TYR A 116 -1.77 -10.78 17.74
C TYR A 116 -0.65 -10.99 18.76
N VAL A 117 0.30 -10.07 18.79
CA VAL A 117 1.46 -10.16 19.68
C VAL A 117 1.45 -8.96 20.60
N VAL A 118 1.17 -9.19 21.88
CA VAL A 118 1.23 -8.16 22.90
C VAL A 118 2.69 -7.93 23.33
N PHE A 119 3.08 -6.71 23.54
CA PHE A 119 4.42 -6.32 24.01
C PHE A 119 4.30 -5.39 25.24
N ASN A 120 5.32 -5.44 26.09
CA ASN A 120 5.34 -4.65 27.32
C ASN A 120 6.09 -3.33 27.17
N ASP A 121 7.11 -3.34 26.33
CA ASP A 121 7.95 -2.18 26.02
C ASP A 121 8.54 -2.32 24.61
N LEU A 122 9.26 -1.31 24.24
CA LEU A 122 9.84 -1.18 22.91
C LEU A 122 10.94 -2.24 22.63
N ARG A 123 11.69 -2.69 23.62
CA ARG A 123 12.70 -3.76 23.47
C ARG A 123 12.02 -5.11 23.30
N ASP A 124 10.90 -5.31 23.97
CA ASP A 124 10.09 -6.52 23.83
C ASP A 124 9.46 -6.60 22.43
N THR A 125 8.99 -5.46 21.89
CA THR A 125 8.49 -5.37 20.51
C THR A 125 9.52 -5.86 19.51
N GLU A 126 10.74 -5.33 19.58
CA GLU A 126 11.85 -5.71 18.70
C GLU A 126 12.15 -7.21 18.77
N LYS A 127 12.31 -7.75 19.99
CA LYS A 127 12.56 -9.19 20.18
C LYS A 127 11.45 -10.04 19.58
N LYS A 128 10.19 -9.66 19.74
CA LYS A 128 9.04 -10.40 19.21
C LYS A 128 8.95 -10.33 17.70
N ILE A 129 9.24 -9.18 17.09
CA ILE A 129 9.32 -9.05 15.63
C ILE A 129 10.44 -9.95 15.09
N ILE A 130 11.64 -9.90 15.65
CA ILE A 130 12.75 -10.76 15.24
C ILE A 130 12.42 -12.25 15.41
N LYS A 131 11.77 -12.62 16.51
CA LYS A 131 11.30 -13.99 16.74
C LYS A 131 10.30 -14.42 15.65
N SER A 132 9.40 -13.52 15.24
CA SER A 132 8.44 -13.78 14.16
C SER A 132 9.16 -13.96 12.81
N ILE A 133 10.12 -13.08 12.49
CA ILE A 133 10.93 -13.20 11.27
C ILE A 133 11.66 -14.55 11.25
N ASN A 134 12.34 -14.92 12.34
CA ASN A 134 13.04 -16.20 12.43
C ASN A 134 12.11 -17.38 12.22
N LYS A 135 10.89 -17.33 12.79
CA LYS A 135 9.88 -18.34 12.55
C LYS A 135 9.56 -18.50 11.07
N TYR A 136 9.22 -17.42 10.39
CA TYR A 136 8.85 -17.46 8.99
C TYR A 136 10.02 -17.84 8.07
N VAL A 137 11.21 -17.27 8.29
CA VAL A 137 12.39 -17.54 7.44
C VAL A 137 12.98 -18.93 7.69
N ILE A 138 13.14 -19.33 8.96
CA ILE A 138 13.88 -20.55 9.32
C ILE A 138 12.95 -21.76 9.37
N ASN A 139 11.81 -21.64 10.05
CA ASN A 139 10.95 -22.81 10.28
C ASN A 139 9.97 -23.04 9.12
N GLU A 140 9.48 -21.95 8.49
CA GLU A 140 8.50 -22.03 7.42
C GLU A 140 9.13 -21.83 6.03
N ALA A 141 10.45 -21.58 5.97
CA ALA A 141 11.23 -21.39 4.74
C ALA A 141 10.67 -20.32 3.79
N ILE A 142 10.00 -19.29 4.33
CA ILE A 142 9.48 -18.18 3.52
C ILE A 142 10.66 -17.32 3.08
N PRO A 143 10.80 -17.02 1.78
CA PRO A 143 11.86 -16.15 1.30
C PRO A 143 11.80 -14.75 1.94
N LYS A 144 12.94 -14.19 2.36
CA LYS A 144 12.99 -12.87 3.00
C LYS A 144 12.30 -11.78 2.20
N LYS A 145 12.42 -11.82 0.87
CA LYS A 145 11.76 -10.88 -0.05
C LYS A 145 10.22 -10.93 0.01
N GLU A 146 9.65 -12.02 0.53
CA GLU A 146 8.20 -12.18 0.68
C GLU A 146 7.70 -11.75 2.07
N ILE A 147 8.55 -11.07 2.84
CA ILE A 147 8.21 -10.56 4.17
C ILE A 147 8.31 -9.03 4.17
N ALA A 148 7.28 -8.38 4.69
CA ALA A 148 7.28 -6.95 4.97
C ALA A 148 6.95 -6.66 6.43
N ILE A 149 7.61 -5.65 6.98
CA ILE A 149 7.37 -5.10 8.32
C ILE A 149 6.94 -3.66 8.12
N LEU A 150 5.69 -3.35 8.46
CA LEU A 150 5.09 -2.07 8.13
C LEU A 150 4.64 -1.35 9.40
N THR A 151 4.98 -0.07 9.50
CA THR A 151 4.54 0.80 10.60
C THR A 151 3.37 1.68 10.18
N GLY A 152 2.43 1.88 11.13
CA GLY A 152 1.37 2.89 11.02
C GLY A 152 1.77 4.26 11.58
N ASN A 153 3.03 4.45 12.02
CA ASN A 153 3.48 5.71 12.59
C ASN A 153 3.55 6.83 11.56
N LYS A 154 2.90 7.97 11.83
CA LYS A 154 2.84 9.15 10.93
C LYS A 154 4.22 9.72 10.58
N ARG A 155 5.22 9.56 11.47
CA ARG A 155 6.58 10.03 11.24
C ARG A 155 7.41 9.04 10.42
N GLY A 156 6.84 7.88 10.11
CA GLY A 156 7.49 6.82 9.33
C GLY A 156 8.52 6.02 10.10
N VAL A 157 9.14 5.08 9.41
CA VAL A 157 10.07 4.09 9.98
C VAL A 157 11.23 4.71 10.76
N ALA A 158 11.77 5.84 10.30
CA ALA A 158 12.92 6.49 10.93
C ALA A 158 12.69 6.89 12.40
N THR A 159 11.44 7.08 12.81
CA THR A 159 11.07 7.46 14.18
C THR A 159 10.61 6.27 15.02
N THR A 160 10.39 5.12 14.41
CA THR A 160 10.07 3.89 15.12
C THR A 160 11.32 3.33 15.78
N LEU A 161 11.13 2.46 16.74
CA LEU A 161 12.25 1.79 17.40
C LEU A 161 13.12 0.99 16.46
N LEU A 162 12.50 0.17 15.60
CA LEU A 162 13.22 -0.59 14.59
C LEU A 162 13.99 0.34 13.65
N GLY A 163 13.37 1.44 13.21
CA GLY A 163 14.02 2.44 12.38
C GLY A 163 15.17 3.14 13.10
N ASN A 164 14.97 3.59 14.34
CA ASN A 164 16.01 4.20 15.16
C ASN A 164 17.15 3.23 15.44
N TYR A 165 16.83 1.99 15.72
CA TYR A 165 17.81 0.95 15.96
C TYR A 165 18.62 0.65 14.69
N TYR A 166 17.96 0.44 13.57
CA TYR A 166 18.58 0.20 12.27
C TYR A 166 19.47 1.35 11.81
N ILE A 167 19.01 2.60 11.96
CA ILE A 167 19.76 3.80 11.54
C ILE A 167 20.91 4.12 12.49
N LYS A 168 20.69 4.05 13.81
CA LYS A 168 21.68 4.46 14.80
C LYS A 168 22.79 3.43 15.05
N HIS A 169 22.44 2.17 15.04
CA HIS A 169 23.38 1.16 15.54
C HIS A 169 24.10 0.40 14.45
N LYS A 170 23.59 0.37 13.19
CA LYS A 170 24.15 -0.43 12.09
C LYS A 170 24.67 -1.79 12.60
N ASN A 171 24.07 -2.28 13.68
CA ASN A 171 24.61 -3.37 14.46
C ASN A 171 23.99 -4.68 13.99
N PRO A 172 24.74 -5.51 13.26
CA PRO A 172 24.25 -6.80 12.80
C PRO A 172 23.99 -7.80 13.94
N ILE A 173 24.30 -7.44 15.20
CA ILE A 173 24.20 -8.36 16.34
C ILE A 173 22.74 -8.75 16.65
N LEU A 174 21.76 -7.92 16.31
CA LEU A 174 20.36 -8.25 16.58
C LEU A 174 19.67 -8.99 15.45
N THR A 175 20.14 -8.85 14.22
CA THR A 175 19.54 -9.58 13.11
C THR A 175 20.56 -9.95 12.05
N ASN A 176 20.60 -11.23 11.69
CA ASN A 176 21.24 -11.66 10.44
C ASN A 176 20.41 -11.29 9.20
N PHE A 177 19.55 -10.27 9.32
CA PHE A 177 18.63 -9.88 8.26
C PHE A 177 18.99 -8.51 7.71
N THR A 178 18.92 -8.39 6.40
CA THR A 178 19.04 -7.12 5.70
C THR A 178 17.64 -6.52 5.54
N PHE A 179 17.49 -5.24 5.86
CA PHE A 179 16.25 -4.49 5.66
C PHE A 179 16.42 -3.46 4.55
N VAL A 180 15.36 -3.31 3.74
CA VAL A 180 15.29 -2.37 2.62
C VAL A 180 13.97 -1.62 2.63
N LYS A 181 13.91 -0.48 1.96
CA LYS A 181 12.65 0.26 1.76
C LYS A 181 11.82 -0.38 0.67
N ALA A 182 10.54 -0.03 0.64
CA ALA A 182 9.56 -0.58 -0.31
C ALA A 182 9.96 -0.41 -1.78
N GLU A 183 10.61 0.69 -2.12
CA GLU A 183 11.08 1.02 -3.48
C GLU A 183 12.39 0.33 -3.89
N GLU A 184 13.09 -0.28 -2.93
CA GLU A 184 14.37 -0.96 -3.18
C GLU A 184 14.11 -2.43 -3.53
N ASN A 185 14.56 -2.85 -4.70
CA ASN A 185 14.43 -4.25 -5.12
C ASN A 185 15.67 -5.05 -4.70
N HIS A 186 15.55 -5.83 -3.63
CA HIS A 186 16.63 -6.67 -3.12
C HIS A 186 16.14 -8.10 -2.84
N LYS A 187 16.76 -9.09 -3.52
CA LYS A 187 16.30 -10.49 -3.51
C LYS A 187 16.42 -11.20 -2.15
N ASP A 188 17.33 -10.76 -1.29
CA ASP A 188 17.59 -11.37 0.02
C ASP A 188 17.42 -10.39 1.18
N ALA A 189 16.41 -9.55 1.10
CA ALA A 189 16.10 -8.56 2.13
C ALA A 189 14.62 -8.55 2.48
N ILE A 190 14.33 -8.08 3.69
CA ILE A 190 12.99 -7.88 4.24
C ILE A 190 12.63 -6.41 4.07
N VAL A 191 11.43 -6.12 3.61
CA VAL A 191 10.96 -4.74 3.53
C VAL A 191 10.66 -4.21 4.93
N LEU A 192 11.18 -3.02 5.25
CA LEU A 192 10.86 -2.26 6.47
C LEU A 192 10.45 -0.84 6.06
N ASP A 193 9.15 -0.56 6.06
CA ASP A 193 8.62 0.73 5.61
C ASP A 193 7.32 1.12 6.35
N SER A 194 6.70 2.22 5.96
CA SER A 194 5.37 2.60 6.42
C SER A 194 4.28 1.96 5.55
N ILE A 195 3.09 1.78 6.12
CA ILE A 195 1.90 1.31 5.38
C ILE A 195 1.68 2.17 4.13
N LYS A 196 1.81 3.49 4.25
CA LYS A 196 1.61 4.43 3.13
C LYS A 196 2.55 4.20 1.96
N ARG A 197 3.84 4.02 2.24
CA ARG A 197 4.84 3.81 1.17
C ARG A 197 4.75 2.42 0.55
N PHE A 198 4.19 1.47 1.29
CA PHE A 198 3.97 0.11 0.81
C PHE A 198 2.66 -0.05 0.02
N LYS A 199 1.84 1.00 -0.10
CA LYS A 199 0.63 0.97 -0.94
C LYS A 199 0.98 0.54 -2.37
N GLY A 200 0.14 -0.29 -2.99
CA GLY A 200 0.37 -0.87 -4.31
C GLY A 200 1.28 -2.10 -4.33
N LEU A 201 2.00 -2.38 -3.24
CA LEU A 201 2.83 -3.59 -3.11
C LEU A 201 2.11 -4.67 -2.30
N GLU A 202 2.65 -5.89 -2.34
CA GLU A 202 2.13 -7.04 -1.60
C GLU A 202 3.26 -8.00 -1.20
N ARG A 203 3.07 -8.78 -0.14
CA ARG A 203 3.99 -9.84 0.30
C ARG A 203 3.19 -11.00 0.85
N ASP A 204 3.81 -12.17 0.91
CA ASP A 204 3.17 -13.33 1.51
C ASP A 204 2.94 -13.10 3.01
N VAL A 205 3.91 -12.55 3.72
CA VAL A 205 3.80 -12.22 5.14
C VAL A 205 3.97 -10.74 5.38
N VAL A 206 3.04 -10.14 6.14
CA VAL A 206 3.13 -8.75 6.59
C VAL A 206 3.05 -8.70 8.11
N ILE A 207 4.00 -8.04 8.74
CA ILE A 207 4.01 -7.75 10.17
C ILE A 207 3.68 -6.27 10.33
N LEU A 208 2.52 -5.98 10.92
CA LEU A 208 2.12 -4.61 11.25
C LEU A 208 2.54 -4.29 12.69
N PHE A 209 3.13 -3.12 12.90
CA PHE A 209 3.57 -2.66 14.23
C PHE A 209 3.45 -1.14 14.38
N ASP A 210 3.47 -0.66 15.63
CA ASP A 210 3.40 0.77 15.95
C ASP A 210 2.21 1.44 15.23
N LEU A 211 1.01 0.92 15.52
CA LEU A 211 -0.22 1.23 14.80
C LEU A 211 -1.04 2.35 15.45
N GLU A 212 -0.60 2.95 16.55
CA GLU A 212 -1.38 3.94 17.30
C GLU A 212 -1.94 5.05 16.42
N ASP A 213 -1.12 5.60 15.54
CA ASP A 213 -1.54 6.63 14.58
C ASP A 213 -2.48 6.11 13.46
N ALA A 214 -2.35 4.84 13.11
CA ALA A 214 -3.14 4.22 12.03
C ALA A 214 -4.50 3.73 12.51
N LEU A 215 -4.66 3.38 13.80
CA LEU A 215 -5.93 2.90 14.36
C LEU A 215 -7.06 3.94 14.22
N ASP A 216 -6.73 5.23 14.26
CA ASP A 216 -7.66 6.32 14.03
C ASP A 216 -7.91 6.63 12.54
N ASN A 217 -7.35 5.82 11.64
CA ASN A 217 -7.44 6.00 10.19
C ASN A 217 -7.84 4.66 9.53
N PRO A 218 -9.14 4.42 9.35
CA PRO A 218 -9.66 3.17 8.77
C PRO A 218 -9.04 2.83 7.40
N GLU A 219 -8.81 3.83 6.54
CA GLU A 219 -8.24 3.63 5.22
C GLU A 219 -6.77 3.16 5.30
N GLU A 220 -6.00 3.66 6.26
CA GLU A 220 -4.63 3.23 6.46
C GLU A 220 -4.57 1.79 7.01
N MET A 221 -5.43 1.46 7.97
CA MET A 221 -5.56 0.10 8.49
C MET A 221 -6.04 -0.87 7.42
N TYR A 222 -7.08 -0.52 6.66
CA TYR A 222 -7.55 -1.31 5.53
C TYR A 222 -6.42 -1.57 4.53
N THR A 223 -5.68 -0.51 4.16
CA THR A 223 -4.54 -0.62 3.25
C THR A 223 -3.50 -1.59 3.78
N GLY A 224 -3.05 -1.45 5.03
CA GLY A 224 -2.04 -2.33 5.63
C GLY A 224 -2.48 -3.79 5.67
N LEU A 225 -3.73 -4.04 6.08
CA LEU A 225 -4.32 -5.37 6.18
C LEU A 225 -4.60 -6.03 4.81
N SER A 226 -4.68 -5.25 3.73
CA SER A 226 -4.87 -5.79 2.37
C SER A 226 -3.57 -6.23 1.69
N ARG A 227 -2.41 -5.98 2.29
CA ARG A 227 -1.10 -6.28 1.67
C ARG A 227 -0.62 -7.72 1.78
N PRO A 228 -0.91 -8.50 2.84
CA PRO A 228 -0.54 -9.91 2.90
C PRO A 228 -1.37 -10.76 1.96
N LYS A 229 -0.74 -11.84 1.42
CA LYS A 229 -1.42 -12.85 0.59
C LYS A 229 -1.78 -14.10 1.39
N LEU A 230 -0.96 -14.44 2.41
CA LEU A 230 -1.10 -15.66 3.22
C LEU A 230 -1.52 -15.34 4.65
#